data_41fda52aaa374eeaaeed5bb338231ed3
#
_entry.id   41fda52aaa374eeaaeed5bb338231ed3
#
_cell.length_a   1.000
_cell.length_b   1.000
_cell.length_c   1.000
_cell.angle_alpha   90.00
_cell.angle_beta   90.00
_cell.angle_gamma   90.00
#
_symmetry.space_group_name_H-M   'P 1'
#
loop_
_entity.id
_entity.type
_entity.pdbx_description
1 polymer ?
#
loop_
_entity_poly.entity_id
_entity_poly.type
_entity_poly.pdbx_seq_one_letter_code
_entity_poly.pdbx_strand_id
1 'polypeptide(L)'
;YIEGQTPAGSLSVDENGVFSYEDNRGGMYGSCEIASGSYSGKFIADSSNSSVLRPAVPVQVTSNAEAARFAKGLLRNANKFARSGYFSKSLMTGYAAASILTLSTPRATMWDGTVFVYKVRHDFVGNKSTIYFRHILEGY
;
A
#
# COMPACT_ATOMS: atom_id res chain seq x y z
N TYR A 1 8.48 -2.64 -11.42
CA TYR A 1 7.32 -2.13 -10.66
C TYR A 1 6.39 -3.28 -10.25
N ILE A 2 6.43 -3.61 -8.97
CA ILE A 2 5.77 -4.83 -8.45
C ILE A 2 4.25 -4.68 -8.43
N GLU A 3 3.73 -3.55 -8.00
CA GLU A 3 2.29 -3.33 -7.82
C GLU A 3 1.47 -3.35 -9.11
N GLY A 4 2.12 -3.14 -10.25
CA GLY A 4 1.50 -3.24 -11.56
C GLY A 4 1.45 -4.64 -12.15
N GLN A 5 1.97 -5.64 -11.46
CA GLN A 5 2.01 -7.01 -11.95
C GLN A 5 0.65 -7.72 -11.81
N THR A 6 0.45 -8.73 -12.63
CA THR A 6 -0.71 -9.60 -12.50
C THR A 6 -0.62 -10.40 -11.19
N PRO A 7 -1.72 -10.56 -10.44
CA PRO A 7 -1.70 -11.35 -9.23
C PRO A 7 -1.17 -12.76 -9.45
N ALA A 8 -0.22 -13.18 -8.60
CA ALA A 8 0.39 -14.50 -8.66
C ALA A 8 -0.50 -15.59 -8.05
N GLY A 9 -1.54 -15.21 -7.30
CA GLY A 9 -2.44 -16.14 -6.64
C GLY A 9 -3.53 -15.39 -5.90
N SER A 10 -4.21 -16.09 -5.01
CA SER A 10 -5.26 -15.52 -4.18
C SER A 10 -5.06 -15.85 -2.71
N LEU A 11 -5.52 -14.97 -1.83
CA LEU A 11 -5.59 -15.18 -0.40
C LEU A 11 -7.07 -15.16 0.00
N SER A 12 -7.59 -16.33 0.40
CA SER A 12 -8.96 -16.44 0.86
C SER A 12 -8.99 -16.42 2.39
N VAL A 13 -9.69 -15.45 2.94
CA VAL A 13 -9.90 -15.33 4.38
C VAL A 13 -11.07 -16.22 4.78
N ASP A 14 -10.83 -17.17 5.66
CA ASP A 14 -11.84 -18.09 6.17
C ASP A 14 -12.03 -17.97 7.70
N GLU A 15 -12.96 -18.73 8.24
CA GLU A 15 -13.31 -18.69 9.66
C GLU A 15 -12.26 -19.32 10.57
N ASN A 16 -11.31 -20.08 10.01
CA ASN A 16 -10.29 -20.81 10.78
C ASN A 16 -9.10 -19.95 11.15
N GLY A 17 -9.07 -18.70 10.68
CA GLY A 17 -7.97 -17.78 10.92
C GLY A 17 -8.41 -16.47 11.58
N VAL A 18 -7.41 -15.68 11.95
CA VAL A 18 -7.60 -14.34 12.49
C VAL A 18 -7.32 -13.33 11.39
N PHE A 19 -8.32 -12.49 11.09
CA PHE A 19 -8.23 -11.44 10.10
C PHE A 19 -8.34 -10.07 10.79
N SER A 20 -7.40 -9.19 10.48
CA SER A 20 -7.42 -7.81 10.93
C SER A 20 -7.29 -6.89 9.75
N TYR A 21 -8.02 -5.80 9.75
CA TYR A 21 -8.05 -4.83 8.66
C TYR A 21 -8.15 -3.42 9.20
N GLU A 22 -7.32 -2.54 8.67
CA GLU A 22 -7.30 -1.12 8.99
C GLU A 22 -7.60 -0.29 7.75
N ASP A 23 -8.55 0.63 7.87
CA ASP A 23 -8.89 1.57 6.81
C ASP A 23 -8.65 2.99 7.30
N ASN A 24 -7.52 3.56 6.90
CA ASN A 24 -7.07 4.89 7.27
C ASN A 24 -7.18 5.88 6.10
N ARG A 25 -8.12 5.68 5.18
CA ARG A 25 -8.31 6.58 4.02
C ARG A 25 -8.57 8.02 4.41
N GLY A 26 -9.15 8.25 5.58
CA GLY A 26 -9.34 9.61 6.10
C GLY A 26 -8.04 10.37 6.40
N GLY A 27 -6.93 9.66 6.59
CA GLY A 27 -5.60 10.24 6.81
C GLY A 27 -4.75 10.36 5.54
N MET A 28 -5.29 10.01 4.36
CA MET A 28 -4.58 10.14 3.10
C MET A 28 -4.41 11.60 2.68
N TYR A 29 -3.29 11.86 1.99
CA TYR A 29 -3.09 13.13 1.31
C TYR A 29 -3.61 13.04 -0.12
N GLY A 30 -4.25 14.10 -0.61
CA GLY A 30 -4.75 14.19 -1.99
C GLY A 30 -3.69 14.59 -3.00
N SER A 31 -2.66 15.30 -2.56
CA SER A 31 -1.60 15.80 -3.43
C SER A 31 -0.29 15.96 -2.65
N CYS A 32 0.80 16.11 -3.40
CA CYS A 32 2.12 16.44 -2.86
C CYS A 32 2.73 17.58 -3.65
N GLU A 33 3.30 18.55 -2.96
CA GLU A 33 4.01 19.69 -3.55
C GLU A 33 5.46 19.69 -3.09
N ILE A 34 6.37 19.89 -4.04
CA ILE A 34 7.81 20.04 -3.78
C ILE A 34 8.26 21.37 -4.34
N ALA A 35 9.03 22.11 -3.54
CA ALA A 35 9.73 23.30 -3.97
C ALA A 35 11.21 23.18 -3.56
N SER A 36 12.12 23.40 -4.50
CA SER A 36 13.57 23.30 -4.30
C SER A 36 14.27 24.37 -5.13
N GLY A 37 14.65 25.47 -4.49
CA GLY A 37 15.27 26.60 -5.19
C GLY A 37 14.34 27.18 -6.26
N SER A 38 14.81 27.15 -7.52
CA SER A 38 14.01 27.63 -8.66
C SER A 38 13.09 26.57 -9.23
N TYR A 39 13.14 25.34 -8.75
CA TYR A 39 12.36 24.23 -9.28
C TYR A 39 11.21 23.88 -8.34
N SER A 40 10.08 23.53 -8.93
CA SER A 40 8.91 23.10 -8.18
C SER A 40 8.13 22.06 -8.98
N GLY A 41 7.43 21.17 -8.28
CA GLY A 41 6.60 20.16 -8.89
C GLY A 41 5.45 19.76 -7.97
N LYS A 42 4.40 19.25 -8.59
CA LYS A 42 3.18 18.86 -7.90
C LYS A 42 2.62 17.61 -8.54
N PHE A 43 2.07 16.74 -7.72
CA PHE A 43 1.29 15.59 -8.17
C PHE A 43 -0.03 15.55 -7.41
N ILE A 44 -1.13 15.44 -8.15
CA ILE A 44 -2.49 15.35 -7.60
C ILE A 44 -3.02 13.96 -7.88
N ALA A 45 -3.25 13.16 -6.84
CA ALA A 45 -3.87 11.84 -6.94
C ALA A 45 -5.39 11.92 -6.77
N ASP A 46 -5.85 12.82 -5.92
CA ASP A 46 -7.28 13.01 -5.63
C ASP A 46 -7.55 14.50 -5.43
N SER A 47 -8.16 15.12 -6.42
CA SER A 47 -8.50 16.53 -6.39
C SER A 47 -9.62 16.89 -5.39
N SER A 48 -10.39 15.91 -4.97
CA SER A 48 -11.45 16.10 -3.96
C SER A 48 -10.89 16.15 -2.53
N ASN A 49 -9.67 15.66 -2.33
CA ASN A 49 -8.99 15.70 -1.04
C ASN A 49 -8.08 16.92 -0.98
N SER A 50 -8.38 17.86 -0.09
CA SER A 50 -7.63 19.10 0.06
C SER A 50 -6.33 18.98 0.86
N SER A 51 -6.04 17.82 1.44
CA SER A 51 -4.82 17.59 2.20
C SER A 51 -3.59 17.55 1.27
N VAL A 52 -2.60 18.39 1.56
CA VAL A 52 -1.38 18.51 0.77
C VAL A 52 -0.18 18.06 1.59
N LEU A 53 0.58 17.10 1.04
CA LEU A 53 1.84 16.66 1.63
C LEU A 53 2.96 17.61 1.18
N ARG A 54 3.65 18.22 2.15
CA ARG A 54 4.85 19.02 1.90
C ARG A 54 5.99 18.42 2.70
N PRO A 55 7.07 17.93 2.05
CA PRO A 55 8.19 17.34 2.77
C PRO A 55 8.81 18.33 3.75
N ALA A 56 9.07 17.89 4.97
CA ALA A 56 9.76 18.70 5.98
C ALA A 56 11.25 18.81 5.72
N VAL A 57 11.82 17.84 4.99
CA VAL A 57 13.25 17.82 4.61
C VAL A 57 13.37 18.32 3.17
N PRO A 58 14.32 19.23 2.88
CA PRO A 58 14.54 19.72 1.52
C PRO A 58 14.86 18.57 0.55
N VAL A 59 14.19 18.58 -0.60
CA VAL A 59 14.46 17.64 -1.69
C VAL A 59 15.22 18.39 -2.77
N GLN A 60 16.40 17.89 -3.14
CA GLN A 60 17.16 18.50 -4.23
C GLN A 60 16.75 17.91 -5.56
N VAL A 61 16.36 18.79 -6.49
CA VAL A 61 15.93 18.39 -7.84
C VAL A 61 16.61 19.30 -8.87
N THR A 62 16.75 18.80 -10.10
CA THR A 62 17.42 19.47 -11.20
C THR A 62 16.46 19.98 -12.28
N SER A 63 15.17 19.71 -12.14
CA SER A 63 14.12 20.18 -13.07
C SER A 63 12.75 20.12 -12.42
N ASN A 64 11.78 20.83 -13.01
CA ASN A 64 10.39 20.77 -12.57
C ASN A 64 9.79 19.37 -12.80
N ALA A 65 10.17 18.69 -13.88
CA ALA A 65 9.72 17.33 -14.16
C ALA A 65 10.22 16.34 -13.10
N GLU A 66 11.45 16.48 -12.65
CA GLU A 66 11.99 15.66 -11.56
C GLU A 66 11.26 15.93 -10.24
N ALA A 67 10.98 17.20 -9.94
CA ALA A 67 10.20 17.58 -8.76
C ALA A 67 8.82 16.92 -8.76
N ALA A 68 8.15 16.89 -9.91
CA ALA A 68 6.84 16.24 -10.04
C ALA A 68 6.93 14.71 -9.82
N ARG A 69 7.99 14.07 -10.33
CA ARG A 69 8.22 12.63 -10.08
C ARG A 69 8.48 12.33 -8.61
N PHE A 70 9.28 13.15 -7.93
CA PHE A 70 9.49 13.03 -6.49
C PHE A 70 8.20 13.23 -5.70
N ALA A 71 7.40 14.21 -6.09
CA ALA A 71 6.09 14.46 -5.47
C ALA A 71 5.19 13.23 -5.55
N LYS A 72 5.13 12.59 -6.72
CA LYS A 72 4.38 11.34 -6.93
C LYS A 72 4.89 10.21 -6.03
N GLY A 73 6.20 10.01 -5.97
CA GLY A 73 6.81 8.97 -5.15
C GLY A 73 6.57 9.18 -3.65
N LEU A 74 6.71 10.40 -3.17
CA LEU A 74 6.48 10.74 -1.77
C LEU A 74 5.01 10.58 -1.39
N LEU A 75 4.09 10.99 -2.25
CA LEU A 75 2.66 10.81 -2.01
C LEU A 75 2.28 9.34 -1.94
N ARG A 76 2.78 8.54 -2.88
CA ARG A 76 2.59 7.08 -2.87
C ARG A 76 3.11 6.47 -1.56
N ASN A 77 4.32 6.85 -1.14
CA ASN A 77 4.90 6.34 0.08
C ASN A 77 4.10 6.73 1.33
N ALA A 78 3.56 7.94 1.36
CA ALA A 78 2.75 8.42 2.48
C ALA A 78 1.39 7.70 2.55
N ASN A 79 0.79 7.38 1.41
CA ASN A 79 -0.55 6.80 1.33
C ASN A 79 -0.57 5.27 1.24
N LYS A 80 0.57 4.61 1.08
CA LYS A 80 0.63 3.18 0.74
C LYS A 80 -0.03 2.24 1.77
N PHE A 81 -0.09 2.65 3.03
CA PHE A 81 -0.73 1.87 4.10
C PHE A 81 -2.11 2.39 4.50
N ALA A 82 -2.76 3.16 3.64
CA ALA A 82 -4.11 3.66 3.93
C ALA A 82 -5.10 2.53 4.17
N ARG A 83 -4.93 1.41 3.47
CA ARG A 83 -5.73 0.20 3.66
C ARG A 83 -4.78 -0.98 3.81
N SER A 84 -4.71 -1.55 4.99
CA SER A 84 -3.79 -2.65 5.29
C SER A 84 -4.39 -3.62 6.29
N GLY A 85 -3.76 -4.77 6.43
CA GLY A 85 -4.19 -5.76 7.39
C GLY A 85 -3.30 -6.99 7.41
N TYR A 86 -3.75 -8.00 8.12
CA TYR A 86 -3.10 -9.30 8.13
C TYR A 86 -4.13 -10.42 8.25
N PHE A 87 -3.73 -11.59 7.78
CA PHE A 87 -4.47 -12.84 7.97
C PHE A 87 -3.54 -13.88 8.56
N SER A 88 -3.96 -14.50 9.65
CA SER A 88 -3.18 -15.52 10.36
C SER A 88 -4.02 -16.77 10.57
N LYS A 89 -3.46 -17.92 10.24
CA LYS A 89 -4.04 -19.24 10.53
C LYS A 89 -2.95 -20.29 10.62
N SER A 90 -3.34 -21.58 10.68
CA SER A 90 -2.42 -22.71 10.61
C SER A 90 -1.43 -22.56 9.46
N LEU A 91 -0.25 -23.12 9.60
CA LEU A 91 0.89 -22.90 8.70
C LEU A 91 0.50 -22.88 7.21
N MET A 92 0.82 -21.78 6.54
CA MET A 92 0.60 -21.56 5.11
C MET A 92 1.95 -21.32 4.44
N THR A 93 2.47 -22.30 3.71
CA THR A 93 3.82 -22.24 3.16
C THR A 93 3.89 -21.75 1.71
N GLY A 94 2.73 -21.57 1.05
CA GLY A 94 2.67 -21.19 -0.36
C GLY A 94 2.75 -19.69 -0.67
N TYR A 95 2.98 -18.86 0.34
CA TYR A 95 2.97 -17.40 0.19
C TYR A 95 4.36 -16.82 0.42
N ALA A 96 4.69 -15.79 -0.35
CA ALA A 96 5.98 -15.10 -0.26
C ALA A 96 5.79 -13.59 -0.16
N ALA A 97 6.72 -12.92 0.52
CA ALA A 97 6.77 -11.46 0.53
C ALA A 97 7.06 -10.91 -0.87
N ALA A 98 6.71 -9.65 -1.11
CA ALA A 98 6.84 -8.97 -2.39
C ALA A 98 6.00 -9.61 -3.51
N SER A 99 4.89 -10.25 -3.18
CA SER A 99 3.95 -10.81 -4.15
C SER A 99 2.65 -10.03 -4.20
N ILE A 100 1.99 -10.10 -5.36
CA ILE A 100 0.65 -9.53 -5.56
C ILE A 100 -0.34 -10.67 -5.51
N LEU A 101 -1.38 -10.50 -4.69
CA LEU A 101 -2.42 -11.50 -4.50
C LEU A 101 -3.80 -10.85 -4.66
N THR A 102 -4.79 -11.67 -5.00
CA THR A 102 -6.19 -11.26 -4.93
C THR A 102 -6.74 -11.67 -3.56
N LEU A 103 -7.18 -10.68 -2.79
CA LEU A 103 -7.80 -10.91 -1.48
C LEU A 103 -9.28 -11.22 -1.64
N SER A 104 -9.74 -12.28 -1.02
CA SER A 104 -11.16 -12.66 -0.98
C SER A 104 -11.60 -12.83 0.47
N THR A 105 -12.62 -12.06 0.85
CA THR A 105 -13.19 -12.06 2.20
C THR A 105 -14.69 -12.35 2.11
N PRO A 106 -15.12 -13.61 2.24
CA PRO A 106 -16.51 -14.00 2.00
C PRO A 106 -17.55 -13.26 2.85
N ARG A 107 -17.15 -12.78 4.04
CA ARG A 107 -18.06 -12.08 4.96
C ARG A 107 -18.04 -10.56 4.82
N ALA A 108 -17.05 -10.01 4.16
CA ALA A 108 -16.86 -8.56 4.09
C ALA A 108 -16.23 -8.18 2.74
N THR A 109 -17.00 -8.35 1.68
CA THR A 109 -16.54 -8.12 0.30
C THR A 109 -16.00 -6.71 0.05
N MET A 110 -16.29 -5.75 0.92
CA MET A 110 -15.72 -4.40 0.85
C MET A 110 -14.20 -4.38 0.98
N TRP A 111 -13.59 -5.44 1.50
CA TRP A 111 -12.15 -5.56 1.65
C TRP A 111 -11.48 -6.35 0.52
N ASP A 112 -12.28 -6.95 -0.36
CA ASP A 112 -11.75 -7.69 -1.51
C ASP A 112 -11.00 -6.76 -2.44
N GLY A 113 -10.04 -7.30 -3.15
CA GLY A 113 -9.27 -6.58 -4.15
C GLY A 113 -7.86 -7.09 -4.27
N THR A 114 -7.04 -6.36 -5.01
CA THR A 114 -5.64 -6.69 -5.21
C THR A 114 -4.80 -6.11 -4.07
N VAL A 115 -3.98 -6.96 -3.47
CA VAL A 115 -3.13 -6.59 -2.34
C VAL A 115 -1.67 -6.91 -2.62
N PHE A 116 -0.78 -6.11 -2.01
CA PHE A 116 0.65 -6.35 -2.00
C PHE A 116 1.04 -6.95 -0.66
N VAL A 117 1.69 -8.11 -0.69
CA VAL A 117 2.20 -8.78 0.51
C VAL A 117 3.58 -8.21 0.83
N TYR A 118 3.69 -7.46 1.91
CA TYR A 118 4.96 -6.85 2.29
C TYR A 118 5.72 -7.64 3.35
N LYS A 119 5.06 -8.59 4.03
CA LYS A 119 5.70 -9.41 5.06
C LYS A 119 4.96 -10.74 5.21
N VAL A 120 5.72 -11.81 5.35
CA VAL A 120 5.21 -13.14 5.70
C VAL A 120 5.97 -13.62 6.93
N ARG A 121 5.25 -14.06 7.93
CA ARG A 121 5.83 -14.63 9.16
C ARG A 121 5.35 -16.06 9.34
N HIS A 122 6.28 -16.99 9.46
CA HIS A 122 6.01 -18.37 9.78
C HIS A 122 6.51 -18.67 11.19
N ASP A 123 5.63 -19.18 12.04
CA ASP A 123 5.96 -19.70 13.36
C ASP A 123 5.80 -21.22 13.33
N PHE A 124 6.91 -21.91 13.14
CA PHE A 124 6.90 -23.38 13.03
C PHE A 124 6.64 -24.05 14.39
N VAL A 125 7.02 -23.41 15.48
CA VAL A 125 6.76 -23.93 16.83
C VAL A 125 5.28 -23.83 17.17
N GLY A 126 4.67 -22.69 16.89
CA GLY A 126 3.24 -22.45 17.08
C GLY A 126 2.37 -22.97 15.94
N ASN A 127 2.95 -23.51 14.87
CA ASN A 127 2.26 -23.98 13.67
C ASN A 127 1.33 -22.91 13.06
N LYS A 128 1.84 -21.70 12.90
CA LYS A 128 1.06 -20.53 12.47
C LYS A 128 1.78 -19.74 11.41
N SER A 129 1.04 -19.22 10.43
CA SER A 129 1.55 -18.26 9.45
C SER A 129 0.72 -16.99 9.50
N THR A 130 1.36 -15.84 9.31
CA THR A 130 0.72 -14.54 9.24
C THR A 130 1.15 -13.86 7.94
N ILE A 131 0.19 -13.48 7.12
CA ILE A 131 0.38 -12.78 5.88
C ILE A 131 -0.01 -11.31 6.11
N TYR A 132 0.97 -10.42 6.03
CA TYR A 132 0.74 -8.97 6.15
C TYR A 132 0.63 -8.36 4.77
N PHE A 133 -0.44 -7.62 4.53
CA PHE A 133 -0.73 -7.06 3.21
C PHE A 133 -1.19 -5.60 3.31
N ARG A 134 -1.12 -4.91 2.17
CA ARG A 134 -1.75 -3.61 1.96
C ARG A 134 -2.42 -3.60 0.59
N HIS A 135 -3.51 -2.88 0.46
CA HIS A 135 -4.11 -2.67 -0.85
C HIS A 135 -3.19 -1.82 -1.73
N ILE A 136 -3.10 -2.15 -3.00
CA ILE A 136 -2.34 -1.34 -3.94
C ILE A 136 -3.06 -0.02 -4.17
N LEU A 137 -2.29 1.03 -4.45
CA LEU A 137 -2.83 2.35 -4.76
C LEU A 137 -3.08 2.45 -6.27
N GLU A 138 -4.24 3.00 -6.63
CA GLU A 138 -4.60 3.26 -8.02
C GLU A 138 -4.35 4.73 -8.36
N GLY A 139 -3.92 5.02 -9.59
CA GLY A 139 -3.71 6.38 -10.09
C GLY A 139 -2.37 7.01 -9.74
N TYR A 140 -1.43 6.24 -9.25
CA TYR A 140 -0.11 6.75 -8.86
C TYR A 140 0.98 6.28 -9.81
#